data_17d14182ff0fcdf66887c3bd87ab5c9a
#
_entry.id   17d14182ff0fcdf66887c3bd87ab5c9a
#
_cell.length_a   1.000
_cell.length_b   1.000
_cell.length_c   1.000
_cell.angle_alpha   90.00
_cell.angle_beta   90.00
_cell.angle_gamma   90.00
#
_symmetry.space_group_name_H-M   'P 1'
#
loop_
_entity.id
_entity.type
_entity.pdbx_description
1 polymer ?
#
loop_
_entity_poly.entity_id
_entity_poly.type
_entity_poly.pdbx_seq_one_letter_code
_entity_poly.pdbx_strand_id
1 'polypeptide(L)'
;MRTSTTVGHVMTREVITATPATSFKDLVGMIVTDRVSAVPVVSPEGSLLGVVTEADLLCRQAHQDDALGAGCPHFAGHLTREDWRKAAAQTATTLMSAALHTTTPGATLPEVARLLTTNGVRRLFVLDGEHLVGVVARRDLLRTFLRTDEDLRADVDRTVFEDALHADKNNVLATVEHGVVLLTGRLEYEADVATAERLALAVPGVVGVRNRMDFVWQGQGPQHVAG
;
A
#
# COMPACT_ATOMS: atom_id res chain seq x y z
N MET A 1 -7.90 11.88 -18.16
CA MET A 1 -6.80 11.06 -17.56
C MET A 1 -7.19 10.75 -16.13
N ARG A 2 -7.43 9.48 -15.76
CA ARG A 2 -7.84 9.10 -14.38
C ARG A 2 -6.70 9.38 -13.42
N THR A 3 -6.79 10.40 -12.61
CA THR A 3 -5.86 10.66 -11.50
C THR A 3 -6.20 9.75 -10.31
N SER A 4 -6.18 8.44 -10.54
CA SER A 4 -6.21 7.49 -9.40
C SER A 4 -4.92 7.66 -8.63
N THR A 5 -5.01 7.91 -7.33
CA THR A 5 -3.83 7.92 -6.45
C THR A 5 -3.14 6.56 -6.56
N THR A 6 -1.90 6.57 -7.02
CA THR A 6 -1.10 5.37 -7.18
C THR A 6 -0.16 5.17 -6.01
N VAL A 7 0.46 4.00 -5.93
CA VAL A 7 1.50 3.67 -4.94
C VAL A 7 2.60 4.72 -4.91
N GLY A 8 3.03 5.22 -6.07
CA GLY A 8 4.06 6.25 -6.17
C GLY A 8 3.77 7.55 -5.41
N HIS A 9 2.49 7.84 -5.09
CA HIS A 9 2.10 9.02 -4.31
C HIS A 9 2.14 8.78 -2.80
N VAL A 10 2.03 7.53 -2.33
CA VAL A 10 1.91 7.19 -0.90
C VAL A 10 3.11 6.41 -0.35
N MET A 11 3.96 5.84 -1.23
CA MET A 11 5.13 5.05 -0.84
C MET A 11 6.18 5.90 -0.12
N THR A 12 6.93 5.28 0.76
CA THR A 12 8.17 5.82 1.31
C THR A 12 9.29 5.60 0.28
N ARG A 13 9.94 6.68 -0.17
CA ARG A 13 11.01 6.63 -1.18
C ARG A 13 12.40 6.43 -0.58
N GLU A 14 12.63 6.99 0.59
CA GLU A 14 13.89 6.81 1.33
C GLU A 14 13.86 5.46 2.05
N VAL A 15 14.29 4.42 1.36
CA VAL A 15 14.30 3.06 1.89
C VAL A 15 15.69 2.74 2.45
N ILE A 16 15.72 2.32 3.71
CA ILE A 16 16.94 1.81 4.33
C ILE A 16 17.24 0.46 3.71
N THR A 17 18.39 0.31 3.07
CA THR A 17 18.82 -0.88 2.34
C THR A 17 20.10 -1.45 2.92
N ALA A 18 20.30 -2.75 2.76
CA ALA A 18 21.53 -3.45 3.06
C ALA A 18 22.17 -3.98 1.78
N THR A 19 23.46 -4.22 1.81
CA THR A 19 24.19 -4.94 0.78
C THR A 19 24.28 -6.43 1.14
N PRO A 20 24.57 -7.32 0.19
CA PRO A 20 24.81 -8.75 0.48
C PRO A 20 25.83 -9.03 1.58
N ALA A 21 26.84 -8.17 1.70
CA ALA A 21 27.93 -8.30 2.68
C ALA A 21 27.62 -7.67 4.06
N THR A 22 26.50 -6.96 4.21
CA THR A 22 26.11 -6.31 5.47
C THR A 22 26.06 -7.34 6.60
N SER A 23 26.73 -7.03 7.73
CA SER A 23 26.85 -7.96 8.84
C SER A 23 25.53 -8.13 9.62
N PHE A 24 25.41 -9.23 10.35
CA PHE A 24 24.28 -9.49 11.26
C PHE A 24 24.08 -8.32 12.24
N LYS A 25 25.16 -7.81 12.84
CA LYS A 25 25.09 -6.75 13.83
C LYS A 25 24.62 -5.42 13.23
N ASP A 26 25.06 -5.12 12.03
CA ASP A 26 24.61 -3.90 11.31
C ASP A 26 23.13 -4.00 10.92
N LEU A 27 22.67 -5.19 10.49
CA LEU A 27 21.24 -5.44 10.20
C LEU A 27 20.38 -5.26 11.45
N VAL A 28 20.82 -5.75 12.61
CA VAL A 28 20.15 -5.49 13.89
C VAL A 28 20.11 -3.99 14.19
N GLY A 29 21.24 -3.28 13.97
CA GLY A 29 21.33 -1.83 14.14
C GLY A 29 20.29 -1.10 13.28
N MET A 30 20.23 -1.42 11.98
CA MET A 30 19.25 -0.84 11.04
C MET A 30 17.81 -1.08 11.53
N ILE A 31 17.45 -2.30 11.92
CA ILE A 31 16.10 -2.64 12.36
C ILE A 31 15.72 -1.90 13.65
N VAL A 32 16.60 -1.90 14.65
CA VAL A 32 16.31 -1.35 15.97
C VAL A 32 16.37 0.17 15.97
N THR A 33 17.44 0.75 15.40
CA THR A 33 17.67 2.20 15.41
C THR A 33 16.70 2.93 14.51
N ASP A 34 16.52 2.43 13.29
CA ASP A 34 15.67 3.07 12.28
C ASP A 34 14.20 2.66 12.40
N ARG A 35 13.88 1.78 13.37
CA ARG A 35 12.51 1.31 13.67
C ARG A 35 11.79 0.74 12.45
N VAL A 36 12.52 0.01 11.63
CA VAL A 36 11.98 -0.73 10.51
C VAL A 36 11.86 -2.21 10.87
N SER A 37 10.87 -2.93 10.38
CA SER A 37 10.70 -4.36 10.66
C SER A 37 11.18 -5.26 9.51
N ALA A 38 11.80 -4.69 8.48
CA ALA A 38 12.47 -5.41 7.40
C ALA A 38 13.42 -4.47 6.66
N VAL A 39 14.53 -5.01 6.20
CA VAL A 39 15.55 -4.33 5.41
C VAL A 39 15.73 -5.07 4.09
N PRO A 40 15.43 -4.44 2.94
CA PRO A 40 15.72 -5.03 1.63
C PRO A 40 17.22 -5.08 1.40
N VAL A 41 17.68 -6.17 0.79
CA VAL A 41 19.06 -6.37 0.37
C VAL A 41 19.14 -6.09 -1.11
N VAL A 42 20.00 -5.15 -1.49
CA VAL A 42 20.12 -4.68 -2.88
C VAL A 42 21.52 -4.95 -3.42
N SER A 43 21.63 -5.17 -4.73
CA SER A 43 22.90 -5.23 -5.43
C SER A 43 23.55 -3.83 -5.53
N PRO A 44 24.83 -3.71 -5.91
CA PRO A 44 25.46 -2.41 -6.19
C PRO A 44 24.75 -1.60 -7.26
N GLU A 45 24.05 -2.25 -8.19
CA GLU A 45 23.27 -1.65 -9.27
C GLU A 45 21.85 -1.24 -8.81
N GLY A 46 21.47 -1.54 -7.56
CA GLY A 46 20.16 -1.18 -6.99
C GLY A 46 19.05 -2.21 -7.21
N SER A 47 19.38 -3.39 -7.74
CA SER A 47 18.40 -4.47 -7.92
C SER A 47 18.09 -5.16 -6.60
N LEU A 48 16.81 -5.45 -6.36
CA LEU A 48 16.35 -6.10 -5.14
C LEU A 48 16.68 -7.61 -5.15
N LEU A 49 17.55 -8.04 -4.24
CA LEU A 49 18.02 -9.44 -4.13
C LEU A 49 17.23 -10.26 -3.11
N GLY A 50 16.79 -9.63 -2.03
CA GLY A 50 16.09 -10.32 -0.95
C GLY A 50 15.66 -9.36 0.15
N VAL A 51 15.17 -9.89 1.26
CA VAL A 51 14.78 -9.12 2.44
C VAL A 51 15.22 -9.84 3.71
N VAL A 52 15.71 -9.07 4.67
CA VAL A 52 15.94 -9.52 6.05
C VAL A 52 14.88 -8.89 6.94
N THR A 53 14.18 -9.70 7.74
CA THR A 53 13.12 -9.27 8.65
C THR A 53 13.54 -9.46 10.12
N GLU A 54 12.79 -8.86 11.05
CA GLU A 54 12.92 -9.13 12.49
C GLU A 54 12.88 -10.64 12.79
N ALA A 55 12.00 -11.39 12.12
CA ALA A 55 11.85 -12.82 12.32
C ALA A 55 13.12 -13.59 11.94
N ASP A 56 13.80 -13.20 10.86
CA ASP A 56 15.05 -13.83 10.43
C ASP A 56 16.17 -13.62 11.46
N LEU A 57 16.21 -12.46 12.11
CA LEU A 57 17.19 -12.16 13.16
C LEU A 57 16.85 -12.87 14.48
N LEU A 58 15.57 -13.01 14.83
CA LEU A 58 15.13 -13.71 16.03
C LEU A 58 15.40 -15.21 15.97
N CYS A 59 15.49 -15.82 14.79
CA CYS A 59 15.90 -17.23 14.65
C CYS A 59 17.21 -17.51 15.38
N ARG A 60 18.18 -16.59 15.35
CA ARG A 60 19.44 -16.75 16.06
C ARG A 60 19.29 -16.76 17.56
N GLN A 61 18.42 -15.91 18.11
CA GLN A 61 18.15 -15.86 19.55
C GLN A 61 17.46 -17.16 20.02
N ALA A 62 16.50 -17.66 19.25
CA ALA A 62 15.79 -18.88 19.55
C ALA A 62 16.71 -20.12 19.59
N HIS A 63 17.78 -20.15 18.78
CA HIS A 63 18.72 -21.28 18.71
C HIS A 63 19.85 -21.22 19.76
N GLN A 64 20.03 -20.11 20.47
CA GLN A 64 21.03 -20.02 21.54
C GLN A 64 20.69 -20.98 22.70
N ASP A 65 19.41 -21.16 22.99
CA ASP A 65 18.97 -22.08 24.05
C ASP A 65 19.09 -23.56 23.64
N ASP A 66 18.92 -23.87 22.35
CA ASP A 66 19.12 -25.25 21.84
C ASP A 66 20.57 -25.71 21.93
N ALA A 67 21.54 -24.81 21.81
CA ALA A 67 22.97 -25.09 22.00
C ALA A 67 23.30 -25.44 23.46
N LEU A 68 22.42 -25.09 24.42
CA LEU A 68 22.52 -25.39 25.86
C LEU A 68 21.69 -26.63 26.25
N GLY A 69 21.00 -27.28 25.29
CA GLY A 69 20.19 -28.48 25.55
C GLY A 69 18.85 -28.22 26.25
N ALA A 70 18.42 -26.94 26.32
CA ALA A 70 17.13 -26.53 26.87
C ALA A 70 16.17 -26.20 25.74
N GLY A 71 15.47 -27.24 25.24
CA GLY A 71 14.49 -27.08 24.17
C GLY A 71 13.44 -25.99 24.49
N CYS A 72 13.28 -25.02 23.64
CA CYS A 72 12.27 -23.96 23.78
C CYS A 72 10.84 -24.52 23.60
N PRO A 73 9.98 -24.53 24.65
CA PRO A 73 8.63 -25.09 24.55
C PRO A 73 7.65 -24.30 23.65
N HIS A 74 8.03 -23.14 23.18
CA HIS A 74 7.12 -22.24 22.42
C HIS A 74 7.22 -22.36 20.91
N PHE A 75 8.20 -23.09 20.36
CA PHE A 75 8.28 -23.46 18.96
C PHE A 75 8.12 -24.98 18.80
N ALA A 76 6.94 -25.50 19.16
CA ALA A 76 6.57 -26.89 18.93
C ALA A 76 6.22 -27.17 17.45
N GLY A 77 6.98 -26.60 16.52
CA GLY A 77 6.98 -26.90 15.10
C GLY A 77 8.40 -27.29 14.71
N HIS A 78 8.56 -28.37 13.95
CA HIS A 78 9.84 -28.82 13.44
C HIS A 78 10.61 -27.64 12.82
N LEU A 79 11.71 -27.22 13.47
CA LEU A 79 12.65 -26.25 12.91
C LEU A 79 13.11 -26.74 11.55
N THR A 80 12.94 -25.94 10.53
CA THR A 80 13.32 -26.32 9.18
C THR A 80 14.85 -26.21 9.02
N ARG A 81 15.39 -26.88 8.02
CA ARG A 81 16.80 -26.76 7.64
C ARG A 81 17.18 -25.29 7.32
N GLU A 82 16.20 -24.50 6.92
CA GLU A 82 16.36 -23.08 6.64
C GLU A 82 16.53 -22.25 7.91
N ASP A 83 15.80 -22.58 8.99
CA ASP A 83 15.92 -21.90 10.29
C ASP A 83 17.32 -22.12 10.90
N TRP A 84 17.87 -23.34 10.81
CA TRP A 84 19.25 -23.63 11.22
C TRP A 84 20.29 -22.85 10.42
N ARG A 85 20.10 -22.72 9.10
CA ARG A 85 20.99 -21.93 8.26
C ARG A 85 20.97 -20.46 8.67
N LYS A 86 19.79 -19.88 8.94
CA LYS A 86 19.64 -18.49 9.40
C LYS A 86 20.24 -18.26 10.78
N ALA A 87 20.13 -19.20 11.69
CA ALA A 87 20.73 -19.11 13.03
C ALA A 87 22.27 -19.00 13.01
N ALA A 88 22.92 -19.66 12.06
CA ALA A 88 24.37 -19.61 11.87
C ALA A 88 24.83 -18.46 10.96
N ALA A 89 23.90 -17.73 10.36
CA ALA A 89 24.19 -16.71 9.34
C ALA A 89 24.89 -15.48 9.94
N GLN A 90 25.87 -14.96 9.22
CA GLN A 90 26.67 -13.80 9.64
C GLN A 90 26.45 -12.57 8.75
N THR A 91 25.90 -12.75 7.54
CA THR A 91 25.72 -11.71 6.54
C THR A 91 24.29 -11.69 5.98
N ALA A 92 23.92 -10.59 5.37
CA ALA A 92 22.61 -10.41 4.73
C ALA A 92 22.32 -11.50 3.70
N THR A 93 23.29 -11.89 2.87
CA THR A 93 23.14 -12.99 1.88
C THR A 93 22.66 -14.29 2.48
N THR A 94 23.15 -14.65 3.67
CA THR A 94 22.83 -15.92 4.32
C THR A 94 21.54 -15.85 5.14
N LEU A 95 21.12 -14.64 5.54
CA LEU A 95 19.91 -14.37 6.32
C LEU A 95 18.67 -14.12 5.45
N MET A 96 18.85 -13.44 4.31
CA MET A 96 17.74 -12.95 3.50
C MET A 96 16.87 -14.09 2.96
N SER A 97 15.59 -13.77 2.86
CA SER A 97 14.59 -14.56 2.13
C SER A 97 14.43 -13.99 0.72
N ALA A 98 14.40 -14.88 -0.29
CA ALA A 98 14.20 -14.49 -1.70
C ALA A 98 12.72 -14.34 -2.07
N ALA A 99 11.79 -14.84 -1.26
CA ALA A 99 10.36 -14.70 -1.49
C ALA A 99 9.93 -13.25 -1.22
N LEU A 100 9.84 -12.45 -2.29
CA LEU A 100 9.54 -11.03 -2.23
C LEU A 100 8.14 -10.76 -2.76
N HIS A 101 7.38 -9.99 -2.00
CA HIS A 101 6.14 -9.43 -2.49
C HIS A 101 6.39 -7.99 -2.94
N THR A 102 6.22 -7.75 -4.23
CA THR A 102 6.54 -6.47 -4.88
C THR A 102 5.32 -5.86 -5.55
N THR A 103 5.44 -4.60 -5.89
CA THR A 103 4.47 -3.83 -6.68
C THR A 103 5.20 -2.78 -7.50
N THR A 104 4.49 -2.01 -8.32
CA THR A 104 5.05 -0.93 -9.12
C THR A 104 4.55 0.44 -8.67
N PRO A 105 5.24 1.55 -9.00
CA PRO A 105 4.77 2.90 -8.66
C PRO A 105 3.39 3.24 -9.25
N GLY A 106 3.05 2.63 -10.40
CA GLY A 106 1.77 2.84 -11.10
C GLY A 106 0.61 2.02 -10.57
N ALA A 107 0.85 1.05 -9.69
CA ALA A 107 -0.21 0.22 -9.11
C ALA A 107 -1.22 1.06 -8.30
N THR A 108 -2.48 0.65 -8.30
CA THR A 108 -3.53 1.32 -7.54
C THR A 108 -3.54 0.90 -6.08
N LEU A 109 -4.03 1.77 -5.18
CA LEU A 109 -4.11 1.45 -3.75
C LEU A 109 -4.99 0.23 -3.44
N PRO A 110 -6.16 0.01 -4.11
CA PRO A 110 -6.94 -1.21 -3.93
C PRO A 110 -6.21 -2.49 -4.34
N GLU A 111 -5.39 -2.47 -5.41
CA GLU A 111 -4.57 -3.62 -5.80
C GLU A 111 -3.54 -3.96 -4.73
N VAL A 112 -2.84 -2.94 -4.22
CA VAL A 112 -1.85 -3.12 -3.15
C VAL A 112 -2.51 -3.60 -1.85
N ALA A 113 -3.67 -3.06 -1.49
CA ALA A 113 -4.43 -3.52 -0.33
C ALA A 113 -4.77 -5.01 -0.42
N ARG A 114 -5.22 -5.47 -1.60
CA ARG A 114 -5.47 -6.91 -1.85
C ARG A 114 -4.21 -7.74 -1.70
N LEU A 115 -3.10 -7.32 -2.32
CA LEU A 115 -1.82 -8.05 -2.24
C LEU A 115 -1.33 -8.17 -0.79
N LEU A 116 -1.38 -7.08 0.00
CA LEU A 116 -0.99 -7.08 1.41
C LEU A 116 -1.87 -8.02 2.26
N THR A 117 -3.17 -8.08 1.95
CA THR A 117 -4.13 -8.90 2.69
C THR A 117 -4.02 -10.37 2.31
N THR A 118 -4.03 -10.68 1.00
CA THR A 118 -4.00 -12.06 0.49
C THR A 118 -2.71 -12.78 0.87
N ASN A 119 -1.56 -12.08 0.78
CA ASN A 119 -0.26 -12.65 1.11
C ASN A 119 0.07 -12.57 2.62
N GLY A 120 -0.78 -11.97 3.44
CA GLY A 120 -0.55 -11.82 4.88
C GLY A 120 0.64 -10.94 5.26
N VAL A 121 1.21 -10.18 4.28
CA VAL A 121 2.40 -9.36 4.50
C VAL A 121 2.08 -7.96 5.00
N ARG A 122 3.04 -7.31 5.67
CA ARG A 122 2.86 -5.97 6.23
C ARG A 122 3.26 -4.85 5.27
N ARG A 123 4.07 -5.17 4.24
CA ARG A 123 4.60 -4.23 3.25
C ARG A 123 4.87 -4.91 1.92
N LEU A 124 4.95 -4.12 0.86
CA LEU A 124 5.45 -4.51 -0.45
C LEU A 124 6.61 -3.59 -0.81
N PHE A 125 7.60 -4.13 -1.50
CA PHE A 125 8.66 -3.33 -2.10
C PHE A 125 8.20 -2.82 -3.45
N VAL A 126 8.49 -1.56 -3.73
CA VAL A 126 8.07 -0.90 -4.97
C VAL A 126 9.25 -0.89 -5.92
N LEU A 127 9.07 -1.54 -7.06
CA LEU A 127 10.09 -1.67 -8.08
C LEU A 127 9.73 -0.88 -9.34
N ASP A 128 10.72 -0.22 -9.93
CA ASP A 128 10.67 0.29 -11.29
C ASP A 128 11.65 -0.55 -12.13
N GLY A 129 11.10 -1.43 -12.97
CA GLY A 129 11.87 -2.54 -13.53
C GLY A 129 12.37 -3.47 -12.40
N GLU A 130 13.70 -3.64 -12.29
CA GLU A 130 14.35 -4.43 -11.24
C GLU A 130 14.82 -3.58 -10.05
N HIS A 131 14.76 -2.24 -10.16
CA HIS A 131 15.31 -1.32 -9.18
C HIS A 131 14.31 -1.02 -8.07
N LEU A 132 14.79 -1.07 -6.84
CA LEU A 132 14.02 -0.67 -5.66
C LEU A 132 13.86 0.84 -5.63
N VAL A 133 12.62 1.34 -5.74
CA VAL A 133 12.30 2.78 -5.73
C VAL A 133 11.46 3.22 -4.53
N GLY A 134 11.01 2.27 -3.71
CA GLY A 134 10.23 2.60 -2.53
C GLY A 134 9.72 1.38 -1.77
N VAL A 135 8.99 1.64 -0.70
CA VAL A 135 8.25 0.65 0.08
C VAL A 135 6.87 1.20 0.42
N VAL A 136 5.85 0.35 0.36
CA VAL A 136 4.49 0.68 0.78
C VAL A 136 4.01 -0.31 1.83
N ALA A 137 3.54 0.20 2.97
CA ALA A 137 3.05 -0.59 4.09
C ALA A 137 1.53 -0.40 4.29
N ARG A 138 0.90 -1.30 5.04
CA ARG A 138 -0.54 -1.18 5.39
C ARG A 138 -0.89 0.19 5.96
N ARG A 139 -0.03 0.75 6.83
CA ARG A 139 -0.25 2.07 7.44
C ARG A 139 -0.27 3.21 6.41
N ASP A 140 0.46 3.07 5.30
CA ASP A 140 0.53 4.13 4.27
C ASP A 140 -0.80 4.20 3.50
N LEU A 141 -1.43 3.05 3.26
CA LEU A 141 -2.79 3.00 2.72
C LEU A 141 -3.82 3.57 3.72
N LEU A 142 -3.68 3.23 5.02
CA LEU A 142 -4.60 3.75 6.05
C LEU A 142 -4.49 5.26 6.21
N ARG A 143 -3.32 5.86 5.98
CA ARG A 143 -3.14 7.33 6.03
C ARG A 143 -4.02 8.07 5.04
N THR A 144 -4.44 7.45 3.94
CA THR A 144 -5.35 8.09 2.99
C THR A 144 -6.71 8.41 3.61
N PHE A 145 -7.12 7.69 4.65
CA PHE A 145 -8.36 7.94 5.40
C PHE A 145 -8.22 9.02 6.49
N LEU A 146 -7.03 9.58 6.68
CA LEU A 146 -6.79 10.71 7.59
C LEU A 146 -6.88 12.08 6.90
N ARG A 147 -7.26 12.10 5.63
CA ARG A 147 -7.51 13.35 4.89
C ARG A 147 -8.67 14.09 5.51
N THR A 148 -8.60 15.43 5.45
CA THR A 148 -9.69 16.26 5.95
C THR A 148 -10.94 16.13 5.06
N ASP A 149 -12.12 16.31 5.65
CA ASP A 149 -13.37 16.30 4.90
C ASP A 149 -13.39 17.38 3.80
N GLU A 150 -12.71 18.51 4.03
CA GLU A 150 -12.57 19.58 3.06
C GLU A 150 -11.71 19.19 1.84
N ASP A 151 -10.57 18.49 2.07
CA ASP A 151 -9.74 17.95 0.99
C ASP A 151 -10.48 16.89 0.18
N LEU A 152 -11.24 16.03 0.86
CA LEU A 152 -12.05 15.01 0.20
C LEU A 152 -13.15 15.64 -0.64
N ARG A 153 -13.84 16.67 -0.12
CA ARG A 153 -14.85 17.41 -0.85
C ARG A 153 -14.27 18.06 -2.10
N ALA A 154 -13.13 18.75 -1.98
CA ALA A 154 -12.48 19.39 -3.11
C ALA A 154 -12.08 18.38 -4.21
N ASP A 155 -11.58 17.20 -3.82
CA ASP A 155 -11.25 16.14 -4.78
C ASP A 155 -12.49 15.51 -5.43
N VAL A 156 -13.59 15.35 -4.69
CA VAL A 156 -14.87 14.87 -5.24
C VAL A 156 -15.41 15.89 -6.23
N ASP A 157 -15.47 17.16 -5.86
CA ASP A 157 -15.96 18.23 -6.74
C ASP A 157 -15.18 18.24 -8.05
N ARG A 158 -13.85 18.23 -7.97
CA ARG A 158 -12.98 18.20 -9.15
C ARG A 158 -13.14 16.92 -9.97
N THR A 159 -12.94 15.75 -9.35
CA THR A 159 -12.86 14.46 -10.08
C THR A 159 -14.19 14.03 -10.65
N VAL A 160 -15.29 14.25 -9.90
CA VAL A 160 -16.62 13.78 -10.27
C VAL A 160 -17.33 14.80 -11.13
N PHE A 161 -17.45 16.03 -10.64
CA PHE A 161 -18.30 17.01 -11.27
C PHE A 161 -17.60 17.81 -12.37
N GLU A 162 -16.32 18.19 -12.17
CA GLU A 162 -15.61 18.99 -13.16
C GLU A 162 -15.00 18.10 -14.27
N ASP A 163 -14.15 17.11 -13.89
CA ASP A 163 -13.35 16.37 -14.87
C ASP A 163 -14.14 15.27 -15.58
N ALA A 164 -15.07 14.59 -14.87
CA ALA A 164 -15.76 13.41 -15.40
C ALA A 164 -17.14 13.72 -15.99
N LEU A 165 -17.95 14.50 -15.29
CA LEU A 165 -19.34 14.75 -15.67
C LEU A 165 -19.55 16.12 -16.31
N HIS A 166 -18.57 17.03 -16.20
CA HIS A 166 -18.68 18.41 -16.65
C HIS A 166 -19.99 19.10 -16.19
N ALA A 167 -20.40 18.76 -14.95
CA ALA A 167 -21.66 19.20 -14.39
C ALA A 167 -21.62 20.70 -14.01
N ASP A 168 -22.74 21.39 -14.16
CA ASP A 168 -22.87 22.76 -13.68
C ASP A 168 -22.83 22.77 -12.14
N LYS A 169 -21.83 23.47 -11.59
CA LYS A 169 -21.62 23.62 -10.13
C LYS A 169 -22.82 24.22 -9.39
N ASN A 170 -23.71 24.91 -10.08
CA ASN A 170 -24.92 25.44 -9.47
C ASN A 170 -26.02 24.39 -9.26
N ASN A 171 -25.90 23.25 -9.95
CA ASN A 171 -26.90 22.18 -9.96
C ASN A 171 -26.50 20.98 -9.10
N VAL A 172 -25.24 20.91 -8.66
CA VAL A 172 -24.69 19.78 -7.90
C VAL A 172 -23.93 20.25 -6.67
N LEU A 173 -23.97 19.46 -5.61
CA LEU A 173 -23.26 19.75 -4.37
C LEU A 173 -22.75 18.45 -3.73
N ALA A 174 -21.46 18.41 -3.39
CA ALA A 174 -20.89 17.43 -2.49
C ALA A 174 -20.65 18.03 -1.11
N THR A 175 -21.07 17.33 -0.07
CA THR A 175 -20.68 17.58 1.31
C THR A 175 -20.03 16.34 1.89
N VAL A 176 -19.07 16.52 2.79
CA VAL A 176 -18.34 15.38 3.39
C VAL A 176 -18.39 15.56 4.90
N GLU A 177 -18.69 14.47 5.59
CA GLU A 177 -18.67 14.40 7.04
C GLU A 177 -18.09 13.05 7.47
N HIS A 178 -17.00 13.09 8.25
CA HIS A 178 -16.25 11.89 8.68
C HIS A 178 -15.88 10.95 7.51
N GLY A 179 -15.48 11.52 6.38
CA GLY A 179 -15.13 10.76 5.17
C GLY A 179 -16.32 10.20 4.39
N VAL A 180 -17.57 10.44 4.83
CA VAL A 180 -18.78 10.04 4.11
C VAL A 180 -19.24 11.20 3.24
N VAL A 181 -19.30 10.97 1.93
CA VAL A 181 -19.73 11.94 0.92
C VAL A 181 -21.24 11.88 0.76
N LEU A 182 -21.90 13.02 0.87
CA LEU A 182 -23.29 13.18 0.47
C LEU A 182 -23.32 13.96 -0.85
N LEU A 183 -23.82 13.32 -1.90
CA LEU A 183 -24.07 13.93 -3.21
C LEU A 183 -25.54 14.36 -3.29
N THR A 184 -25.77 15.63 -3.64
CA THR A 184 -27.12 16.21 -3.80
C THR A 184 -27.18 17.08 -5.06
N GLY A 185 -28.39 17.33 -5.54
CA GLY A 185 -28.63 18.15 -6.72
C GLY A 185 -29.23 17.33 -7.87
N ARG A 186 -29.07 17.83 -9.10
CA ARG A 186 -29.68 17.22 -10.27
C ARG A 186 -28.69 17.17 -11.44
N LEU A 187 -28.63 16.00 -12.09
CA LEU A 187 -27.88 15.76 -13.31
C LEU A 187 -28.83 15.61 -14.50
N GLU A 188 -28.28 15.66 -15.72
CA GLU A 188 -29.11 15.52 -16.91
C GLU A 188 -29.63 14.08 -17.07
N TYR A 189 -28.77 13.08 -16.85
CA TYR A 189 -29.07 11.67 -17.12
C TYR A 189 -28.96 10.79 -15.88
N GLU A 190 -29.83 9.77 -15.81
CA GLU A 190 -29.82 8.75 -14.74
C GLU A 190 -28.46 8.02 -14.65
N ALA A 191 -27.85 7.71 -15.79
CA ALA A 191 -26.55 7.04 -15.84
C ALA A 191 -25.43 7.87 -15.19
N ASP A 192 -25.51 9.21 -15.23
CA ASP A 192 -24.54 10.10 -14.63
C ASP A 192 -24.65 10.10 -13.10
N VAL A 193 -25.85 9.88 -12.56
CA VAL A 193 -26.07 9.74 -11.10
C VAL A 193 -25.34 8.51 -10.56
N ALA A 194 -25.44 7.37 -11.24
CA ALA A 194 -24.71 6.14 -10.88
C ALA A 194 -23.19 6.30 -11.06
N THR A 195 -22.79 7.06 -12.11
CA THR A 195 -21.37 7.33 -12.38
C THR A 195 -20.79 8.25 -11.31
N ALA A 196 -21.52 9.29 -10.87
CA ALA A 196 -21.11 10.16 -9.78
C ALA A 196 -20.81 9.39 -8.50
N GLU A 197 -21.71 8.48 -8.10
CA GLU A 197 -21.54 7.66 -6.91
C GLU A 197 -20.28 6.77 -6.99
N ARG A 198 -20.12 6.07 -8.12
CA ARG A 198 -18.97 5.18 -8.34
C ARG A 198 -17.64 5.94 -8.34
N LEU A 199 -17.61 7.14 -8.94
CA LEU A 199 -16.41 7.96 -8.98
C LEU A 199 -16.10 8.57 -7.61
N ALA A 200 -17.10 9.05 -6.88
CA ALA A 200 -16.92 9.58 -5.53
C ALA A 200 -16.39 8.48 -4.58
N LEU A 201 -16.91 7.26 -4.68
CA LEU A 201 -16.42 6.11 -3.89
C LEU A 201 -14.97 5.72 -4.25
N ALA A 202 -14.52 6.03 -5.46
CA ALA A 202 -13.16 5.76 -5.91
C ALA A 202 -12.13 6.82 -5.46
N VAL A 203 -12.57 7.94 -4.88
CA VAL A 203 -11.67 8.97 -4.33
C VAL A 203 -10.98 8.43 -3.09
N PRO A 204 -9.62 8.42 -3.05
CA PRO A 204 -8.88 7.89 -1.91
C PRO A 204 -9.18 8.63 -0.61
N GLY A 205 -9.58 7.89 0.42
CA GLY A 205 -9.96 8.44 1.72
C GLY A 205 -11.47 8.54 1.93
N VAL A 206 -12.27 8.41 0.88
CA VAL A 206 -13.74 8.31 1.01
C VAL A 206 -14.09 6.97 1.66
N VAL A 207 -14.87 7.05 2.75
CA VAL A 207 -15.34 5.89 3.53
C VAL A 207 -16.65 5.34 3.00
N GLY A 208 -17.49 6.24 2.47
CA GLY A 208 -18.79 5.86 1.91
C GLY A 208 -19.43 7.02 1.15
N VAL A 209 -20.43 6.71 0.33
CA VAL A 209 -21.21 7.70 -0.44
C VAL A 209 -22.69 7.51 -0.15
N ARG A 210 -23.37 8.63 0.10
CA ARG A 210 -24.83 8.74 0.17
C ARG A 210 -25.27 9.54 -1.03
N ASN A 211 -25.86 8.88 -2.02
CA ASN A 211 -26.32 9.53 -3.22
C ASN A 211 -27.80 9.94 -3.07
N ARG A 212 -28.08 11.26 -3.13
CA ARG A 212 -29.41 11.86 -3.14
C ARG A 212 -29.59 12.78 -4.35
N MET A 213 -28.90 12.45 -5.43
CA MET A 213 -29.02 13.18 -6.68
C MET A 213 -30.28 12.74 -7.43
N ASP A 214 -30.86 13.68 -8.15
CA ASP A 214 -31.99 13.49 -9.06
C ASP A 214 -31.53 13.63 -10.52
N PHE A 215 -32.34 13.29 -11.48
CA PHE A 215 -32.04 13.43 -12.91
C PHE A 215 -33.24 13.98 -13.69
N VAL A 216 -32.96 14.52 -14.89
CA VAL A 216 -33.98 15.06 -15.80
C VAL A 216 -34.48 14.01 -16.77
N TRP A 217 -33.56 13.23 -17.38
CA TRP A 217 -33.87 12.28 -18.43
C TRP A 217 -33.47 10.85 -18.03
N GLN A 218 -34.39 9.91 -18.27
CA GLN A 218 -34.07 8.48 -18.14
C GLN A 218 -33.18 8.02 -19.31
N GLY A 219 -32.15 7.22 -19.03
CA GLY A 219 -31.28 6.65 -20.05
C GLY A 219 -29.84 7.13 -19.96
N GLN A 220 -29.10 6.85 -21.04
CA GLN A 220 -27.68 7.26 -21.16
C GLN A 220 -27.61 8.56 -21.95
N GLY A 221 -26.89 9.53 -21.42
CA GLY A 221 -26.47 10.71 -22.15
C GLY A 221 -25.54 10.38 -23.32
N PRO A 222 -25.20 11.37 -24.15
CA PRO A 222 -24.15 11.20 -25.16
C PRO A 222 -22.88 10.72 -24.44
N GLN A 223 -22.34 9.59 -24.88
CA GLN A 223 -21.13 9.01 -24.28
C GLN A 223 -20.03 10.06 -24.36
N HIS A 224 -19.56 10.51 -23.20
CA HIS A 224 -18.34 11.33 -23.11
C HIS A 224 -17.19 10.40 -23.50
N VAL A 225 -16.81 10.42 -24.79
CA VAL A 225 -15.65 9.73 -25.32
C VAL A 225 -14.44 10.40 -24.70
N ALA A 226 -13.80 9.66 -23.76
CA ALA A 226 -12.51 10.06 -23.24
C ALA A 226 -11.50 10.03 -24.39
N GLY A 227 -11.07 11.24 -24.84
CA GLY A 227 -9.95 11.45 -25.73
C GLY A 227 -8.61 11.25 -25.02
#